data_b49107b213ae1e76928ac860332f657b
#
_entry.id   b49107b213ae1e76928ac860332f657b
#
_cell.length_a   1.000
_cell.length_b   1.000
_cell.length_c   1.000
_cell.angle_alpha   90.00
_cell.angle_beta   90.00
_cell.angle_gamma   90.00
#
_symmetry.space_group_name_H-M   'P 1'
#
loop_
_entity.id
_entity.type
_entity.pdbx_description
1 polymer ?
#
loop_
_entity_poly.entity_id
_entity_poly.type
_entity_poly.pdbx_seq_one_letter_code
_entity_poly.pdbx_strand_id
1 'polypeptide(L)'
;MGAFKFEQHPAMYFADFVLYPLVIVGGMAVLIEYAHGSVGALLAAAVLGFLAWSLVEYALHRFVLHGLPPFKHWHETHHERPFALIGSSTPVSMTAFAALVFWPLSAVTGPWIALAATLGMTLGYLLYVVVHHATHHWRARPGSWMQARKRDHARHHRPGAEGWYGVTTPFWDRVFGTDGSAQSPDS
;
A
#
# COMPACT_ATOMS: atom_id res chain seq x y z
N MET A 1 -19.97 -25.12 -2.30
CA MET A 1 -20.06 -23.99 -1.36
C MET A 1 -18.67 -23.78 -0.79
N GLY A 2 -17.90 -22.82 -1.28
CA GLY A 2 -16.53 -22.55 -0.85
C GLY A 2 -16.52 -22.02 0.59
N ALA A 3 -15.82 -22.72 1.47
CA ALA A 3 -15.79 -22.44 2.92
C ALA A 3 -14.96 -21.20 3.30
N PHE A 4 -14.40 -20.45 2.36
CA PHE A 4 -13.59 -19.26 2.63
C PHE A 4 -14.18 -18.07 1.89
N LYS A 5 -14.98 -17.28 2.60
CA LYS A 5 -15.32 -15.93 2.16
C LYS A 5 -14.13 -15.05 2.50
N PHE A 6 -13.33 -14.68 1.49
CA PHE A 6 -12.22 -13.70 1.65
C PHE A 6 -12.73 -12.27 1.87
N GLU A 7 -14.03 -12.06 1.81
CA GLU A 7 -14.66 -10.77 2.06
C GLU A 7 -14.71 -10.50 3.57
N GLN A 8 -14.12 -9.40 3.96
CA GLN A 8 -14.06 -8.98 5.36
C GLN A 8 -15.39 -8.39 5.82
N HIS A 9 -15.66 -8.51 7.13
CA HIS A 9 -16.72 -7.72 7.75
C HIS A 9 -16.38 -6.22 7.60
N PRO A 10 -17.35 -5.34 7.30
CA PRO A 10 -17.10 -3.91 7.10
C PRO A 10 -16.25 -3.26 8.19
N ALA A 11 -16.51 -3.57 9.47
CA ALA A 11 -15.72 -3.02 10.58
C ALA A 11 -14.23 -3.40 10.51
N MET A 12 -13.90 -4.59 10.02
CA MET A 12 -12.50 -5.02 9.84
C MET A 12 -11.87 -4.35 8.64
N TYR A 13 -12.60 -4.23 7.54
CA TYR A 13 -12.11 -3.57 6.34
C TYR A 13 -11.84 -2.08 6.57
N PHE A 14 -12.77 -1.39 7.23
CA PHE A 14 -12.63 0.05 7.52
C PHE A 14 -11.74 0.34 8.75
N ALA A 15 -11.28 -0.67 9.47
CA ALA A 15 -10.37 -0.48 10.61
C ALA A 15 -9.08 0.24 10.21
N ASP A 16 -8.53 -0.03 9.01
CA ASP A 16 -7.34 0.64 8.50
C ASP A 16 -7.53 2.17 8.39
N PHE A 17 -8.71 2.63 7.99
CA PHE A 17 -9.02 4.05 7.83
C PHE A 17 -9.11 4.81 9.17
N VAL A 18 -9.24 4.10 10.28
CA VAL A 18 -9.32 4.68 11.63
C VAL A 18 -8.02 4.44 12.40
N LEU A 19 -7.55 3.19 12.44
CA LEU A 19 -6.44 2.80 13.30
C LEU A 19 -5.10 3.35 12.79
N TYR A 20 -4.86 3.37 11.48
CA TYR A 20 -3.61 3.93 10.95
C TYR A 20 -3.46 5.43 11.17
N PRO A 21 -4.46 6.30 10.95
CA PRO A 21 -4.39 7.69 11.38
C PRO A 21 -4.08 7.86 12.86
N LEU A 22 -4.70 7.04 13.74
CA LEU A 22 -4.45 7.10 15.18
C LEU A 22 -3.01 6.68 15.53
N VAL A 23 -2.50 5.62 14.91
CA VAL A 23 -1.10 5.17 15.08
C VAL A 23 -0.12 6.25 14.60
N ILE A 24 -0.39 6.86 13.44
CA ILE A 24 0.47 7.93 12.90
C ILE A 24 0.47 9.13 13.83
N VAL A 25 -0.70 9.62 14.24
CA VAL A 25 -0.80 10.80 15.13
C VAL A 25 -0.20 10.49 16.50
N GLY A 26 -0.50 9.33 17.10
CA GLY A 26 0.09 8.91 18.36
C GLY A 26 1.60 8.74 18.30
N GLY A 27 2.11 8.11 17.25
CA GLY A 27 3.55 7.95 17.03
C GLY A 27 4.27 9.29 16.79
N MET A 28 3.63 10.23 16.07
CA MET A 28 4.16 11.59 15.93
C MET A 28 4.22 12.32 17.28
N ALA A 29 3.18 12.20 18.12
CA ALA A 29 3.18 12.78 19.46
C ALA A 29 4.31 12.20 20.31
N VAL A 30 4.55 10.88 20.24
CA VAL A 30 5.69 10.23 20.92
C VAL A 30 7.03 10.77 20.40
N LEU A 31 7.19 10.95 19.08
CA LEU A 31 8.41 11.54 18.52
C LEU A 31 8.63 12.98 19.00
N ILE A 32 7.59 13.80 19.03
CA ILE A 32 7.69 15.21 19.47
C ILE A 32 8.08 15.30 20.94
N GLU A 33 7.51 14.46 21.79
CA GLU A 33 7.70 14.51 23.23
C GLU A 33 9.01 13.86 23.70
N TYR A 34 9.37 12.71 23.09
CA TYR A 34 10.42 11.84 23.63
C TYR A 34 11.60 11.63 22.71
N ALA A 35 11.54 11.99 21.42
CA ALA A 35 12.63 11.70 20.52
C ALA A 35 13.85 12.59 20.83
N HIS A 36 15.02 11.97 20.86
CA HIS A 36 16.29 12.64 20.96
C HIS A 36 17.04 12.58 19.61
N GLY A 37 17.72 13.64 19.26
CA GLY A 37 18.50 13.73 18.03
C GLY A 37 18.06 14.85 17.08
N SER A 38 18.54 14.79 15.86
CA SER A 38 18.25 15.81 14.84
C SER A 38 16.85 15.68 14.28
N VAL A 39 16.05 16.73 14.37
CA VAL A 39 14.74 16.83 13.71
C VAL A 39 14.87 16.58 12.20
N GLY A 40 15.92 17.10 11.57
CA GLY A 40 16.19 16.85 10.15
C GLY A 40 16.39 15.38 9.83
N ALA A 41 17.06 14.61 10.71
CA ALA A 41 17.21 13.16 10.52
C ALA A 41 15.88 12.40 10.66
N LEU A 42 15.04 12.79 11.63
CA LEU A 42 13.71 12.21 11.81
C LEU A 42 12.82 12.49 10.60
N LEU A 43 12.79 13.73 10.11
CA LEU A 43 12.03 14.10 8.92
C LEU A 43 12.55 13.36 7.68
N ALA A 44 13.87 13.28 7.49
CA ALA A 44 14.45 12.51 6.39
C ALA A 44 14.05 11.03 6.46
N ALA A 45 14.11 10.42 7.64
CA ALA A 45 13.70 9.04 7.85
C ALA A 45 12.21 8.82 7.53
N ALA A 46 11.33 9.73 7.96
CA ALA A 46 9.91 9.66 7.65
C ALA A 46 9.64 9.79 6.14
N VAL A 47 10.30 10.75 5.47
CA VAL A 47 10.17 10.92 4.01
C VAL A 47 10.69 9.69 3.26
N LEU A 48 11.85 9.16 3.65
CA LEU A 48 12.39 7.95 3.04
C LEU A 48 11.48 6.75 3.26
N GLY A 49 10.90 6.58 4.45
CA GLY A 49 9.91 5.55 4.73
C GLY A 49 8.67 5.68 3.85
N PHE A 50 8.13 6.89 3.71
CA PHE A 50 6.99 7.17 2.82
C PHE A 50 7.29 6.82 1.35
N LEU A 51 8.45 7.23 0.85
CA LEU A 51 8.87 6.95 -0.52
C LEU A 51 9.15 5.45 -0.72
N ALA A 52 9.78 4.79 0.26
CA ALA A 52 10.06 3.36 0.22
C ALA A 52 8.78 2.53 0.11
N TRP A 53 7.67 2.98 0.74
CA TRP A 53 6.39 2.29 0.60
C TRP A 53 5.96 2.14 -0.87
N SER A 54 6.17 3.13 -1.72
CA SER A 54 5.76 3.05 -3.12
C SER A 54 6.42 1.88 -3.88
N LEU A 55 7.69 1.58 -3.56
CA LEU A 55 8.39 0.42 -4.10
C LEU A 55 7.89 -0.89 -3.46
N VAL A 56 7.67 -0.88 -2.15
CA VAL A 56 7.13 -2.04 -1.43
C VAL A 56 5.73 -2.39 -1.93
N GLU A 57 4.86 -1.40 -2.11
CA GLU A 57 3.53 -1.55 -2.71
C GLU A 57 3.62 -2.26 -4.07
N TYR A 58 4.44 -1.73 -4.97
CA TYR A 58 4.66 -2.31 -6.29
C TYR A 58 5.18 -3.75 -6.22
N ALA A 59 6.20 -3.99 -5.38
CA ALA A 59 6.82 -5.31 -5.24
C ALA A 59 5.84 -6.34 -4.63
N LEU A 60 5.11 -5.96 -3.57
CA LEU A 60 4.09 -6.81 -2.98
C LEU A 60 2.97 -7.11 -3.98
N HIS A 61 2.48 -6.11 -4.70
CA HIS A 61 1.42 -6.30 -5.68
C HIS A 61 1.88 -7.24 -6.81
N ARG A 62 3.03 -6.95 -7.42
CA ARG A 62 3.54 -7.74 -8.56
C ARG A 62 3.96 -9.15 -8.17
N PHE A 63 4.76 -9.31 -7.12
CA PHE A 63 5.44 -10.58 -6.84
C PHE A 63 4.74 -11.42 -5.78
N VAL A 64 4.05 -10.80 -4.82
CA VAL A 64 3.36 -11.53 -3.75
C VAL A 64 1.90 -11.76 -4.12
N LEU A 65 1.16 -10.69 -4.43
CA LEU A 65 -0.28 -10.80 -4.69
C LEU A 65 -0.60 -11.48 -6.03
N HIS A 66 0.24 -11.30 -7.06
CA HIS A 66 0.10 -12.01 -8.34
C HIS A 66 0.98 -13.25 -8.46
N GLY A 67 1.97 -13.45 -7.57
CA GLY A 67 2.97 -14.51 -7.69
C GLY A 67 2.83 -15.67 -6.70
N LEU A 68 2.55 -15.39 -5.43
CA LEU A 68 2.74 -16.36 -4.34
C LEU A 68 1.42 -16.84 -3.72
N PRO A 69 1.11 -18.16 -3.72
CA PRO A 69 0.03 -18.71 -2.89
C PRO A 69 0.34 -18.50 -1.39
N PRO A 70 -0.67 -18.29 -0.54
CA PRO A 70 -2.10 -18.17 -0.82
C PRO A 70 -2.53 -16.77 -1.30
N PHE A 71 -1.63 -15.75 -1.25
CA PHE A 71 -1.93 -14.34 -1.53
C PHE A 71 -2.47 -14.16 -2.96
N LYS A 72 -1.88 -14.87 -3.92
CA LYS A 72 -2.34 -14.87 -5.31
C LYS A 72 -3.82 -15.22 -5.41
N HIS A 73 -4.25 -16.28 -4.78
CA HIS A 73 -5.65 -16.71 -4.81
C HIS A 73 -6.61 -15.69 -4.17
N TRP A 74 -6.17 -15.04 -3.10
CA TRP A 74 -6.96 -13.97 -2.46
C TRP A 74 -7.09 -12.75 -3.38
N HIS A 75 -6.01 -12.41 -4.06
CA HIS A 75 -5.99 -11.29 -4.98
C HIS A 75 -6.76 -11.57 -6.27
N GLU A 76 -6.71 -12.79 -6.80
CA GLU A 76 -7.57 -13.24 -7.90
C GLU A 76 -9.06 -13.09 -7.54
N THR A 77 -9.45 -13.45 -6.31
CA THR A 77 -10.83 -13.24 -5.83
C THR A 77 -11.20 -11.74 -5.80
N HIS A 78 -10.24 -10.87 -5.46
CA HIS A 78 -10.44 -9.43 -5.55
C HIS A 78 -10.64 -8.96 -7.00
N HIS A 79 -9.86 -9.49 -7.96
CA HIS A 79 -10.04 -9.20 -9.39
C HIS A 79 -11.42 -9.64 -9.92
N GLU A 80 -11.91 -10.79 -9.47
CA GLU A 80 -13.26 -11.28 -9.84
C GLU A 80 -14.38 -10.46 -9.20
N ARG A 81 -14.13 -9.91 -8.01
CA ARG A 81 -15.12 -9.18 -7.20
C ARG A 81 -14.60 -7.84 -6.71
N PRO A 82 -14.32 -6.88 -7.62
CA PRO A 82 -13.59 -5.65 -7.31
C PRO A 82 -14.33 -4.71 -6.34
N PHE A 83 -15.63 -4.89 -6.16
CA PHE A 83 -16.43 -4.11 -5.21
C PHE A 83 -16.63 -4.82 -3.86
N ALA A 84 -16.14 -6.05 -3.70
CA ALA A 84 -16.17 -6.73 -2.41
C ALA A 84 -15.10 -6.16 -1.47
N LEU A 85 -15.37 -6.19 -0.17
CA LEU A 85 -14.45 -5.68 0.85
C LEU A 85 -13.31 -6.71 1.10
N ILE A 86 -12.39 -6.80 0.15
CA ILE A 86 -11.25 -7.72 0.18
C ILE A 86 -9.97 -6.92 0.38
N GLY A 87 -9.18 -7.29 1.38
CA GLY A 87 -7.91 -6.64 1.71
C GLY A 87 -7.18 -7.37 2.84
N SER A 88 -6.00 -6.90 3.21
CA SER A 88 -5.30 -7.39 4.40
C SER A 88 -6.03 -6.93 5.67
N SER A 89 -6.06 -7.78 6.71
CA SER A 89 -6.62 -7.35 7.99
C SER A 89 -5.64 -6.44 8.73
N THR A 90 -6.14 -5.40 9.40
CA THR A 90 -5.33 -4.44 10.17
C THR A 90 -4.36 -5.09 11.16
N PRO A 91 -4.73 -6.13 11.95
CA PRO A 91 -3.77 -6.79 12.84
C PRO A 91 -2.58 -7.41 12.09
N VAL A 92 -2.81 -8.00 10.92
CA VAL A 92 -1.75 -8.61 10.12
C VAL A 92 -0.80 -7.54 9.58
N SER A 93 -1.33 -6.48 8.99
CA SER A 93 -0.49 -5.40 8.44
C SER A 93 0.26 -4.63 9.54
N MET A 94 -0.36 -4.34 10.69
CA MET A 94 0.32 -3.72 11.83
C MET A 94 1.44 -4.60 12.39
N THR A 95 1.19 -5.91 12.54
CA THR A 95 2.23 -6.86 12.99
C THR A 95 3.38 -6.91 11.99
N ALA A 96 3.09 -6.90 10.68
CA ALA A 96 4.12 -6.85 9.64
C ALA A 96 4.97 -5.57 9.73
N PHE A 97 4.37 -4.40 9.90
CA PHE A 97 5.12 -3.16 10.12
C PHE A 97 5.99 -3.21 11.37
N ALA A 98 5.47 -3.73 12.48
CA ALA A 98 6.24 -3.87 13.72
C ALA A 98 7.41 -4.85 13.55
N ALA A 99 7.15 -6.03 13.01
CA ALA A 99 8.13 -7.13 12.97
C ALA A 99 9.14 -7.01 11.82
N LEU A 100 8.72 -6.50 10.65
CA LEU A 100 9.56 -6.48 9.44
C LEU A 100 10.17 -5.11 9.15
N VAL A 101 9.65 -4.03 9.76
CA VAL A 101 10.17 -2.68 9.53
C VAL A 101 10.72 -2.10 10.83
N PHE A 102 9.86 -1.85 11.83
CA PHE A 102 10.28 -1.14 13.04
C PHE A 102 11.37 -1.89 13.80
N TRP A 103 11.16 -3.17 14.09
CA TRP A 103 12.07 -3.95 14.93
C TRP A 103 13.47 -4.11 14.32
N PRO A 104 13.63 -4.57 13.05
CA PRO A 104 14.94 -4.66 12.43
C PRO A 104 15.64 -3.30 12.29
N LEU A 105 14.86 -2.27 11.89
CA LEU A 105 15.41 -0.94 11.70
C LEU A 105 15.84 -0.32 13.04
N SER A 106 15.10 -0.56 14.13
CA SER A 106 15.45 -0.07 15.46
C SER A 106 16.75 -0.66 16.00
N ALA A 107 17.06 -1.90 15.65
CA ALA A 107 18.32 -2.55 16.02
C ALA A 107 19.54 -1.92 15.33
N VAL A 108 19.35 -1.28 14.16
CA VAL A 108 20.44 -0.67 13.37
C VAL A 108 20.55 0.83 13.59
N THR A 109 19.41 1.54 13.64
CA THR A 109 19.37 3.01 13.64
C THR A 109 18.96 3.61 14.99
N GLY A 110 18.53 2.77 15.92
CA GLY A 110 17.89 3.19 17.16
C GLY A 110 16.40 3.46 17.00
N PRO A 111 15.65 3.54 18.14
CA PRO A 111 14.20 3.51 18.13
C PRO A 111 13.55 4.74 17.47
N TRP A 112 14.17 5.92 17.58
CA TRP A 112 13.56 7.16 17.09
C TRP A 112 13.58 7.28 15.57
N ILE A 113 14.70 6.95 14.94
CA ILE A 113 14.82 6.92 13.47
C ILE A 113 13.94 5.80 12.90
N ALA A 114 13.96 4.62 13.54
CA ALA A 114 13.09 3.51 13.15
C ALA A 114 11.61 3.87 13.25
N LEU A 115 11.19 4.53 14.34
CA LEU A 115 9.81 4.98 14.49
C LEU A 115 9.43 6.00 13.41
N ALA A 116 10.26 7.00 13.16
CA ALA A 116 10.01 8.02 12.13
C ALA A 116 9.88 7.38 10.74
N ALA A 117 10.80 6.49 10.36
CA ALA A 117 10.76 5.77 9.08
C ALA A 117 9.51 4.87 8.97
N THR A 118 9.17 4.16 10.05
CA THR A 118 7.98 3.29 10.10
C THR A 118 6.69 4.10 9.96
N LEU A 119 6.59 5.25 10.65
CA LEU A 119 5.43 6.14 10.52
C LEU A 119 5.31 6.70 9.09
N GLY A 120 6.43 7.05 8.45
CA GLY A 120 6.44 7.45 7.06
C GLY A 120 5.93 6.34 6.14
N MET A 121 6.44 5.11 6.31
CA MET A 121 6.00 3.95 5.54
C MET A 121 4.52 3.60 5.79
N THR A 122 4.05 3.71 7.03
CA THR A 122 2.64 3.52 7.39
C THR A 122 1.73 4.56 6.75
N LEU A 123 2.19 5.80 6.63
CA LEU A 123 1.46 6.86 5.91
C LEU A 123 1.35 6.53 4.42
N GLY A 124 2.41 6.00 3.82
CA GLY A 124 2.39 5.49 2.44
C GLY A 124 1.38 4.35 2.26
N TYR A 125 1.37 3.39 3.18
CA TYR A 125 0.39 2.30 3.21
C TYR A 125 -1.05 2.84 3.35
N LEU A 126 -1.30 3.76 4.26
CA LEU A 126 -2.62 4.38 4.41
C LEU A 126 -3.07 5.07 3.11
N LEU A 127 -2.16 5.79 2.44
CA LEU A 127 -2.44 6.38 1.13
C LEU A 127 -2.82 5.29 0.11
N TYR A 128 -2.09 4.18 0.07
CA TYR A 128 -2.41 3.04 -0.78
C TYR A 128 -3.81 2.49 -0.49
N VAL A 129 -4.16 2.23 0.77
CA VAL A 129 -5.47 1.72 1.17
C VAL A 129 -6.60 2.65 0.73
N VAL A 130 -6.42 3.97 0.94
CA VAL A 130 -7.41 4.98 0.54
C VAL A 130 -7.54 5.05 -0.98
N VAL A 131 -6.42 5.08 -1.71
CA VAL A 131 -6.43 5.18 -3.17
C VAL A 131 -7.01 3.90 -3.78
N HIS A 132 -6.62 2.73 -3.31
CA HIS A 132 -7.15 1.45 -3.79
C HIS A 132 -8.67 1.36 -3.56
N HIS A 133 -9.15 1.70 -2.36
CA HIS A 133 -10.58 1.80 -2.10
C HIS A 133 -11.27 2.79 -3.05
N ALA A 134 -10.69 3.96 -3.23
CA ALA A 134 -11.24 5.01 -4.10
C ALA A 134 -11.28 4.60 -5.57
N THR A 135 -10.31 3.80 -6.05
CA THR A 135 -10.32 3.31 -7.44
C THR A 135 -11.53 2.43 -7.72
N HIS A 136 -12.04 1.70 -6.75
CA HIS A 136 -13.22 0.85 -6.90
C HIS A 136 -14.53 1.57 -6.56
N HIS A 137 -14.57 2.36 -5.49
CA HIS A 137 -15.82 2.80 -4.88
C HIS A 137 -16.16 4.27 -5.11
N TRP A 138 -15.19 5.14 -5.41
CA TRP A 138 -15.45 6.57 -5.52
C TRP A 138 -15.58 7.04 -6.97
N ARG A 139 -16.34 8.10 -7.18
CA ARG A 139 -16.36 8.83 -8.45
C ARG A 139 -15.12 9.73 -8.53
N ALA A 140 -14.46 9.75 -9.69
CA ALA A 140 -13.33 10.64 -9.93
C ALA A 140 -13.73 11.79 -10.85
N ARG A 141 -13.24 12.99 -10.53
CA ARG A 141 -13.44 14.17 -11.39
C ARG A 141 -12.68 13.98 -12.71
N PRO A 142 -13.27 14.28 -13.86
CA PRO A 142 -12.60 14.26 -15.16
C PRO A 142 -11.29 15.06 -15.15
N GLY A 143 -10.22 14.50 -15.72
CA GLY A 143 -8.89 15.09 -15.77
C GLY A 143 -8.09 15.06 -14.48
N SER A 144 -8.66 14.56 -13.36
CA SER A 144 -7.96 14.48 -12.07
C SER A 144 -6.93 13.36 -12.02
N TRP A 145 -5.96 13.49 -11.10
CA TRP A 145 -5.01 12.43 -10.75
C TRP A 145 -5.74 11.13 -10.36
N MET A 146 -6.81 11.22 -9.56
CA MET A 146 -7.61 10.05 -9.18
C MET A 146 -8.23 9.35 -10.40
N GLN A 147 -8.67 10.10 -11.42
CA GLN A 147 -9.17 9.48 -12.66
C GLN A 147 -8.07 8.69 -13.38
N ALA A 148 -6.84 9.22 -13.38
CA ALA A 148 -5.71 8.48 -13.95
C ALA A 148 -5.45 7.18 -13.19
N ARG A 149 -5.43 7.22 -11.83
CA ARG A 149 -5.27 6.02 -11.01
C ARG A 149 -6.38 5.00 -11.25
N LYS A 150 -7.65 5.45 -11.33
CA LYS A 150 -8.78 4.57 -11.67
C LYS A 150 -8.63 3.88 -13.03
N ARG A 151 -8.14 4.61 -14.04
CA ARG A 151 -7.93 4.02 -15.37
C ARG A 151 -6.84 2.96 -15.36
N ASP A 152 -5.72 3.24 -14.69
CA ASP A 152 -4.61 2.32 -14.63
C ASP A 152 -4.99 1.07 -13.83
N HIS A 153 -5.66 1.22 -12.70
CA HIS A 153 -6.16 0.13 -11.91
C HIS A 153 -7.25 -0.70 -12.63
N ALA A 154 -8.14 -0.03 -13.37
CA ALA A 154 -9.11 -0.72 -14.22
C ALA A 154 -8.46 -1.49 -15.39
N ARG A 155 -7.31 -1.05 -15.91
CA ARG A 155 -6.52 -1.82 -16.88
C ARG A 155 -5.92 -3.06 -16.23
N HIS A 156 -5.38 -2.91 -15.01
CA HIS A 156 -4.84 -3.98 -14.21
C HIS A 156 -5.89 -5.08 -13.93
N HIS A 157 -7.14 -4.72 -13.67
CA HIS A 157 -8.25 -5.65 -13.46
C HIS A 157 -8.80 -6.33 -14.73
N ARG A 158 -8.26 -6.06 -15.92
CA ARG A 158 -8.71 -6.76 -17.13
C ARG A 158 -8.23 -8.21 -17.10
N PRO A 159 -9.06 -9.18 -17.51
CA PRO A 159 -8.65 -10.57 -17.62
C PRO A 159 -7.39 -10.72 -18.51
N GLY A 160 -6.39 -11.40 -17.98
CA GLY A 160 -5.12 -11.61 -18.69
C GLY A 160 -4.20 -10.40 -18.76
N ALA A 161 -4.54 -9.28 -18.12
CA ALA A 161 -3.65 -8.13 -18.07
C ALA A 161 -2.43 -8.39 -17.18
N GLU A 162 -1.26 -8.10 -17.72
CA GLU A 162 0.00 -8.07 -16.96
C GLU A 162 0.50 -6.62 -16.91
N GLY A 163 0.68 -6.08 -15.69
CA GLY A 163 1.17 -4.72 -15.48
C GLY A 163 0.23 -3.83 -14.67
N TRP A 164 0.55 -2.53 -14.62
CA TRP A 164 -0.15 -1.49 -13.85
C TRP A 164 -0.28 -1.84 -12.36
N TYR A 165 0.82 -2.37 -11.78
CA TYR A 165 0.86 -2.83 -10.37
C TYR A 165 0.90 -1.67 -9.38
N GLY A 166 1.37 -0.48 -9.78
CA GLY A 166 1.41 0.70 -8.92
C GLY A 166 0.04 1.36 -8.76
N VAL A 167 -0.60 1.19 -7.60
CA VAL A 167 -1.91 1.77 -7.31
C VAL A 167 -1.79 3.26 -7.01
N THR A 168 -0.86 3.65 -6.12
CA THR A 168 -0.66 5.06 -5.75
C THR A 168 0.11 5.85 -6.80
N THR A 169 1.05 5.23 -7.48
CA THR A 169 1.89 5.89 -8.50
C THR A 169 2.25 4.92 -9.61
N PRO A 170 2.28 5.36 -10.89
CA PRO A 170 2.75 4.56 -12.01
C PRO A 170 4.27 4.59 -12.15
N PHE A 171 5.00 5.17 -11.20
CA PHE A 171 6.45 5.38 -11.31
C PHE A 171 7.20 4.07 -11.53
N TRP A 172 6.94 3.07 -10.69
CA TRP A 172 7.62 1.78 -10.77
C TRP A 172 7.18 0.95 -11.97
N ASP A 173 5.93 1.09 -12.42
CA ASP A 173 5.50 0.46 -13.67
C ASP A 173 6.30 0.98 -14.87
N ARG A 174 6.58 2.29 -14.91
CA ARG A 174 7.43 2.89 -15.95
C ARG A 174 8.89 2.45 -15.82
N VAL A 175 9.42 2.41 -14.60
CA VAL A 175 10.81 1.97 -14.35
C VAL A 175 11.03 0.52 -14.79
N PHE A 176 10.05 -0.34 -14.53
CA PHE A 176 10.15 -1.78 -14.84
C PHE A 176 9.41 -2.21 -16.12
N GLY A 177 8.93 -1.26 -16.92
CA GLY A 177 8.26 -1.53 -18.20
C GLY A 177 6.94 -2.29 -18.08
N THR A 178 6.20 -2.11 -16.99
CA THR A 178 4.91 -2.78 -16.75
C THR A 178 3.71 -1.83 -16.90
N ASP A 179 3.91 -0.66 -17.50
CA ASP A 179 2.85 0.34 -17.78
C ASP A 179 2.13 0.13 -19.11
N GLY A 180 2.38 -1.01 -19.76
CA GLY A 180 1.82 -1.34 -21.08
C GLY A 180 2.50 -0.66 -22.26
N SER A 181 3.52 0.16 -22.05
CA SER A 181 4.26 0.81 -23.13
C SER A 181 5.04 -0.18 -24.04
N ALA A 182 5.42 -1.34 -23.48
CA ALA A 182 6.12 -2.40 -24.22
C ALA A 182 5.19 -3.30 -25.05
N GLN A 183 3.87 -3.13 -24.94
CA GLN A 183 2.86 -3.95 -25.62
C GLN A 183 2.21 -3.25 -26.83
N SER A 184 2.76 -2.14 -27.30
CA SER A 184 2.39 -1.58 -28.60
C SER A 184 3.12 -2.37 -29.69
N PRO A 185 2.50 -3.29 -30.43
CA PRO A 185 3.08 -3.77 -31.65
C PRO A 185 2.86 -2.67 -32.68
N ASP A 186 3.89 -1.93 -32.99
CA ASP A 186 3.99 -1.32 -34.31
C ASP A 186 4.13 -2.47 -35.34
N SER A 187 3.01 -2.82 -35.96
CA SER A 187 2.99 -3.53 -37.25
C SER A 187 1.59 -3.46 -37.84
#